data_e8579f05d9eb8e861a97c2761a7324a7
#
_entry.id   e8579f05d9eb8e861a97c2761a7324a7
#
_cell.length_a   1.000
_cell.length_b   1.000
_cell.length_c   1.000
_cell.angle_alpha   90.00
_cell.angle_beta   90.00
_cell.angle_gamma   90.00
#
_symmetry.space_group_name_H-M   'P 1'
#
loop_
_entity.id
_entity.type
_entity.pdbx_description
1 polymer ?
#
loop_
_entity_poly.entity_id
_entity_poly.type
_entity_poly.pdbx_seq_one_letter_code
_entity_poly.pdbx_strand_id
1 'polypeptide(L)'
;FKQSDENSQLIRQFLSELNSGKLSSGLLKISSLSKLASFLDCERFAIYDSRAIFSLNWLLFKYTNADLFFQPQGRNRELEIRNMNVLFHFSDIKPNYRKPDVSFHQYCGLLQYLAKQVYGEQAKPYRIEMLLFGIATTWICADMDQLIKFDCLRNQDFQTA
;
A
#
# COMPACT_ATOMS: atom_id res chain seq x y z
N PHE A 1 18.24 9.99 24.15
CA PHE A 1 18.48 8.65 24.71
C PHE A 1 17.18 7.79 24.66
N LYS A 2 16.06 8.17 25.29
CA LYS A 2 14.82 7.36 25.33
C LYS A 2 14.32 6.89 23.96
N GLN A 3 14.25 7.78 22.98
CA GLN A 3 13.74 7.48 21.63
C GLN A 3 14.66 6.51 20.85
N SER A 4 15.96 6.51 21.14
CA SER A 4 16.92 5.57 20.57
C SER A 4 16.68 4.14 21.06
N ASP A 5 16.40 3.99 22.36
CA ASP A 5 16.16 2.68 22.97
C ASP A 5 14.85 2.06 22.52
N GLU A 6 13.78 2.87 22.42
CA GLU A 6 12.47 2.44 21.90
C GLU A 6 12.56 1.98 20.44
N ASN A 7 13.30 2.70 19.60
CA ASN A 7 13.50 2.30 18.21
C ASN A 7 14.32 1.00 18.09
N SER A 8 15.34 0.84 18.93
CA SER A 8 16.15 -0.38 18.95
C SER A 8 15.33 -1.60 19.39
N GLN A 9 14.46 -1.43 20.37
CA GLN A 9 13.56 -2.48 20.83
C GLN A 9 12.54 -2.85 19.73
N LEU A 10 11.95 -1.85 19.07
CA LEU A 10 11.00 -2.08 17.97
C LEU A 10 11.65 -2.84 16.80
N ILE A 11 12.89 -2.48 16.43
CA ILE A 11 13.63 -3.17 15.37
C ILE A 11 13.90 -4.63 15.77
N ARG A 12 14.38 -4.88 16.98
CA ARG A 12 14.62 -6.26 17.45
C ARG A 12 13.35 -7.10 17.44
N GLN A 13 12.25 -6.54 17.92
CA GLN A 13 10.96 -7.23 17.90
C GLN A 13 10.51 -7.51 16.46
N PHE A 14 10.54 -6.53 15.56
CA PHE A 14 10.22 -6.71 14.16
C PHE A 14 11.05 -7.83 13.51
N LEU A 15 12.36 -7.84 13.73
CA LEU A 15 13.27 -8.86 13.19
C LEU A 15 12.95 -10.26 13.73
N SER A 16 12.59 -10.37 15.02
CA SER A 16 12.19 -11.65 15.61
C SER A 16 10.87 -12.19 15.03
N GLU A 17 9.99 -11.28 14.61
CA GLU A 17 8.67 -11.62 14.06
C GLU A 17 8.69 -11.90 12.53
N LEU A 18 9.75 -11.50 11.81
CA LEU A 18 9.82 -11.66 10.35
C LEU A 18 9.60 -13.09 9.86
N ASN A 19 10.02 -14.08 10.63
CA ASN A 19 9.88 -15.50 10.27
C ASN A 19 8.58 -16.13 10.78
N SER A 20 7.80 -15.43 11.60
CA SER A 20 6.57 -15.95 12.19
C SER A 20 5.35 -15.88 11.25
N GLY A 21 5.45 -15.14 10.16
CA GLY A 21 4.33 -14.86 9.25
C GLY A 21 3.35 -13.80 9.79
N LYS A 22 3.61 -13.23 10.97
CA LYS A 22 2.78 -12.21 11.61
C LYS A 22 3.65 -11.14 12.27
N LEU A 23 3.17 -9.91 12.22
CA LEU A 23 3.78 -8.76 12.90
C LEU A 23 2.81 -8.25 13.96
N SER A 24 3.18 -8.35 15.23
CA SER A 24 2.38 -7.80 16.35
C SER A 24 2.61 -6.32 16.57
N SER A 25 3.75 -5.80 16.08
CA SER A 25 4.19 -4.42 16.27
C SER A 25 4.72 -3.81 14.99
N GLY A 26 4.83 -2.50 14.98
CA GLY A 26 5.55 -1.79 13.92
C GLY A 26 4.76 -1.46 12.66
N LEU A 27 3.47 -1.75 12.58
CA LEU A 27 2.63 -1.40 11.42
C LEU A 27 2.63 0.09 11.11
N LEU A 28 2.65 0.95 12.13
CA LEU A 28 2.77 2.41 11.93
C LEU A 28 4.10 2.83 11.33
N LYS A 29 5.15 2.00 11.48
CA LYS A 29 6.49 2.23 10.92
C LYS A 29 6.84 1.22 9.83
N ILE A 30 5.86 0.50 9.29
CA ILE A 30 6.10 -0.61 8.34
C ILE A 30 6.90 -0.15 7.11
N SER A 31 6.66 1.05 6.59
CA SER A 31 7.41 1.58 5.45
C SER A 31 8.92 1.71 5.73
N SER A 32 9.32 1.93 6.99
CA SER A 32 10.73 1.97 7.38
C SER A 32 11.27 0.59 7.72
N LEU A 33 10.50 -0.21 8.44
CA LEU A 33 10.90 -1.55 8.88
C LEU A 33 11.00 -2.54 7.71
N SER A 34 10.11 -2.44 6.74
CA SER A 34 10.16 -3.27 5.53
C SER A 34 11.41 -3.04 4.67
N LYS A 35 12.02 -1.84 4.74
CA LYS A 35 13.33 -1.61 4.12
C LYS A 35 14.42 -2.47 4.75
N LEU A 36 14.42 -2.59 6.08
CA LEU A 36 15.37 -3.47 6.77
C LEU A 36 15.13 -4.94 6.36
N ALA A 37 13.88 -5.39 6.31
CA ALA A 37 13.55 -6.74 5.86
C ALA A 37 14.04 -6.99 4.42
N SER A 38 13.77 -6.06 3.50
CA SER A 38 14.20 -6.15 2.10
C SER A 38 15.72 -6.14 1.93
N PHE A 39 16.46 -5.39 2.75
CA PHE A 39 17.93 -5.42 2.74
C PHE A 39 18.51 -6.71 3.31
N LEU A 40 17.85 -7.31 4.31
CA LEU A 40 18.31 -8.56 4.92
C LEU A 40 18.00 -9.77 4.03
N ASP A 41 16.87 -9.77 3.35
CA ASP A 41 16.45 -10.89 2.51
C ASP A 41 15.52 -10.40 1.38
N CYS A 42 16.15 -9.92 0.30
CA CYS A 42 15.42 -9.44 -0.89
C CYS A 42 14.78 -10.57 -1.72
N GLU A 43 15.08 -11.83 -1.38
CA GLU A 43 14.44 -13.00 -1.99
C GLU A 43 12.99 -13.15 -1.52
N ARG A 44 12.72 -12.79 -0.25
CA ARG A 44 11.42 -12.97 0.38
C ARG A 44 10.66 -11.67 0.60
N PHE A 45 11.38 -10.57 0.86
CA PHE A 45 10.76 -9.35 1.32
C PHE A 45 10.92 -8.19 0.33
N ALA A 46 9.84 -7.45 0.15
CA ALA A 46 9.80 -6.19 -0.59
C ALA A 46 9.48 -5.03 0.35
N ILE A 47 9.75 -3.82 -0.10
CA ILE A 47 9.44 -2.61 0.67
C ILE A 47 7.93 -2.37 0.65
N TYR A 48 7.32 -2.22 1.82
CA TYR A 48 5.92 -1.87 1.99
C TYR A 48 5.76 -0.34 1.90
N ASP A 49 5.92 0.19 0.69
CA ASP A 49 5.89 1.63 0.42
C ASP A 49 4.47 2.11 0.12
N SER A 50 4.17 3.35 0.51
CA SER A 50 2.85 3.96 0.30
C SER A 50 2.44 4.03 -1.17
N ARG A 51 3.38 4.29 -2.10
CA ARG A 51 3.09 4.33 -3.55
C ARG A 51 2.81 2.95 -4.12
N ALA A 52 3.62 1.97 -3.73
CA ALA A 52 3.42 0.59 -4.17
C ALA A 52 2.08 0.03 -3.68
N ILE A 53 1.75 0.27 -2.41
CA ILE A 53 0.45 -0.14 -1.83
C ILE A 53 -0.72 0.61 -2.49
N PHE A 54 -0.57 1.91 -2.76
CA PHE A 54 -1.59 2.68 -3.48
C PHE A 54 -1.91 2.06 -4.84
N SER A 55 -0.88 1.80 -5.65
CA SER A 55 -1.04 1.17 -6.96
C SER A 55 -1.65 -0.22 -6.87
N LEU A 56 -1.16 -1.04 -5.94
CA LEU A 56 -1.66 -2.39 -5.73
C LEU A 56 -3.13 -2.38 -5.32
N ASN A 57 -3.51 -1.54 -4.35
CA ASN A 57 -4.90 -1.43 -3.90
C ASN A 57 -5.84 -0.98 -5.01
N TRP A 58 -5.42 -0.03 -5.85
CA TRP A 58 -6.21 0.38 -7.01
C TRP A 58 -6.44 -0.77 -7.99
N LEU A 59 -5.38 -1.52 -8.31
CA LEU A 59 -5.48 -2.67 -9.21
C LEU A 59 -6.35 -3.79 -8.62
N LEU A 60 -6.19 -4.10 -7.34
CA LEU A 60 -7.03 -5.08 -6.65
C LEU A 60 -8.49 -4.65 -6.64
N PHE A 61 -8.78 -3.40 -6.33
CA PHE A 61 -10.13 -2.85 -6.32
C PHE A 61 -10.78 -2.89 -7.70
N LYS A 62 -10.03 -2.49 -8.75
CA LYS A 62 -10.57 -2.37 -10.10
C LYS A 62 -10.79 -3.71 -10.79
N TYR A 63 -9.92 -4.67 -10.55
CA TYR A 63 -9.88 -5.91 -11.34
C TYR A 63 -10.19 -7.18 -10.55
N THR A 64 -10.38 -7.08 -9.23
CA THR A 64 -10.63 -8.24 -8.38
C THR A 64 -11.63 -7.91 -7.27
N ASN A 65 -12.05 -8.94 -6.52
CA ASN A 65 -12.82 -8.79 -5.29
C ASN A 65 -11.97 -9.07 -4.05
N ALA A 66 -10.64 -8.94 -4.16
CA ALA A 66 -9.73 -9.26 -3.07
C ALA A 66 -9.69 -8.13 -2.03
N ASP A 67 -9.43 -8.53 -0.77
CA ASP A 67 -9.21 -7.58 0.32
C ASP A 67 -8.01 -6.67 0.02
N LEU A 68 -8.14 -5.40 0.35
CA LEU A 68 -7.12 -4.39 0.18
C LEU A 68 -6.06 -4.46 1.28
N PHE A 69 -4.91 -3.89 1.01
CA PHE A 69 -3.84 -3.74 1.98
C PHE A 69 -3.97 -2.44 2.76
N PHE A 70 -3.56 -2.44 4.02
CA PHE A 70 -3.46 -1.21 4.80
C PHE A 70 -2.52 -0.21 4.09
N GLN A 71 -3.01 0.99 3.84
CA GLN A 71 -2.25 2.07 3.19
C GLN A 71 -1.40 2.80 4.23
N PRO A 72 -0.06 2.68 4.21
CA PRO A 72 0.77 3.45 5.11
C PRO A 72 0.71 4.93 4.74
N GLN A 73 0.91 5.79 5.73
CA GLN A 73 0.96 7.22 5.49
C GLN A 73 2.12 7.58 4.55
N GLY A 74 1.82 8.28 3.47
CA GLY A 74 2.77 8.80 2.50
C GLY A 74 2.93 10.32 2.61
N ARG A 75 3.87 10.87 1.83
CA ARG A 75 4.09 12.33 1.72
C ARG A 75 3.86 12.84 0.29
N ASN A 76 3.26 12.04 -0.55
CA ASN A 76 3.02 12.40 -1.94
C ASN A 76 1.65 13.04 -2.10
N ARG A 77 1.62 14.34 -2.38
CA ARG A 77 0.39 15.13 -2.50
C ARG A 77 -0.55 14.61 -3.59
N GLU A 78 -0.01 14.11 -4.70
CA GLU A 78 -0.81 13.57 -5.81
C GLU A 78 -1.62 12.34 -5.38
N LEU A 79 -1.04 11.50 -4.51
CA LEU A 79 -1.72 10.32 -3.98
C LEU A 79 -2.66 10.67 -2.82
N GLU A 80 -2.34 11.71 -2.03
CA GLU A 80 -3.21 12.19 -0.96
C GLU A 80 -4.53 12.74 -1.49
N ILE A 81 -4.50 13.47 -2.59
CA ILE A 81 -5.70 13.99 -3.27
C ILE A 81 -6.59 12.86 -3.76
N ARG A 82 -6.00 11.73 -4.19
CA ARG A 82 -6.70 10.55 -4.70
C ARG A 82 -6.82 9.43 -3.66
N ASN A 83 -6.93 9.79 -2.39
CA ASN A 83 -7.04 8.82 -1.31
C ASN A 83 -8.27 7.94 -1.49
N MET A 84 -8.05 6.64 -1.69
CA MET A 84 -9.14 5.67 -1.92
C MET A 84 -10.15 5.62 -0.78
N ASN A 85 -9.73 5.85 0.49
CA ASN A 85 -10.67 5.88 1.61
C ASN A 85 -11.65 7.06 1.51
N VAL A 86 -11.20 8.21 0.97
CA VAL A 86 -12.07 9.35 0.69
C VAL A 86 -13.07 9.00 -0.41
N LEU A 87 -12.60 8.35 -1.47
CA LEU A 87 -13.47 7.89 -2.56
C LEU A 87 -14.51 6.89 -2.08
N PHE A 88 -14.12 5.92 -1.27
CA PHE A 88 -15.04 4.95 -0.66
C PHE A 88 -16.04 5.60 0.30
N HIS A 89 -15.64 6.65 0.99
CA HIS A 89 -16.55 7.40 1.87
C HIS A 89 -17.67 8.12 1.11
N PHE A 90 -17.37 8.61 -0.10
CA PHE A 90 -18.36 9.29 -0.97
C PHE A 90 -19.12 8.35 -1.91
N SER A 91 -18.70 7.11 -1.99
CA SER A 91 -19.31 6.11 -2.84
C SER A 91 -19.84 5.00 -1.97
N ASP A 92 -20.88 4.73 -1.52
CA ASP A 92 -21.41 3.64 -0.66
C ASP A 92 -20.63 2.29 -0.70
N ILE A 93 -19.38 2.31 -1.19
CA ILE A 93 -18.49 1.16 -1.32
C ILE A 93 -17.77 0.94 0.01
N LYS A 94 -17.87 -0.26 0.56
CA LYS A 94 -17.18 -0.67 1.78
C LYS A 94 -16.15 -1.76 1.45
N PRO A 95 -14.90 -1.37 1.14
CA PRO A 95 -13.86 -2.36 0.85
C PRO A 95 -13.49 -3.14 2.12
N ASN A 96 -13.15 -4.39 1.95
CA ASN A 96 -12.53 -5.18 3.01
C ASN A 96 -11.01 -4.93 3.01
N TYR A 97 -10.43 -4.94 4.21
CA TYR A 97 -8.99 -4.82 4.39
C TYR A 97 -8.43 -6.09 5.03
N ARG A 98 -7.25 -6.46 4.58
CA ARG A 98 -6.48 -7.56 5.20
C ARG A 98 -6.15 -7.22 6.64
N LYS A 99 -6.09 -8.26 7.49
CA LYS A 99 -5.70 -8.07 8.88
C LYS A 99 -4.29 -7.48 8.96
N PRO A 100 -4.08 -6.44 9.78
CA PRO A 100 -2.81 -5.74 9.85
C PRO A 100 -1.62 -6.65 10.18
N ASP A 101 -1.79 -7.59 11.09
CA ASP A 101 -0.73 -8.48 11.57
C ASP A 101 -0.14 -9.40 10.50
N VAL A 102 -0.90 -9.77 9.48
CA VAL A 102 -0.46 -10.63 8.36
C VAL A 102 -0.22 -9.87 7.06
N SER A 103 -0.63 -8.60 7.00
CA SER A 103 -0.67 -7.81 5.76
C SER A 103 0.69 -7.72 5.07
N PHE A 104 1.77 -7.50 5.83
CA PHE A 104 3.13 -7.42 5.26
C PHE A 104 3.58 -8.72 4.60
N HIS A 105 3.39 -9.85 5.26
CA HIS A 105 3.78 -11.15 4.71
C HIS A 105 2.92 -11.54 3.50
N GLN A 106 1.62 -11.27 3.56
CA GLN A 106 0.72 -11.50 2.42
C GLN A 106 1.09 -10.61 1.22
N TYR A 107 1.49 -9.36 1.47
CA TYR A 107 2.01 -8.47 0.43
C TYR A 107 3.26 -9.05 -0.22
N CYS A 108 4.28 -9.41 0.56
CA CYS A 108 5.50 -10.01 0.04
C CYS A 108 5.24 -11.30 -0.75
N GLY A 109 4.37 -12.17 -0.24
CA GLY A 109 3.96 -13.40 -0.93
C GLY A 109 3.25 -13.13 -2.26
N LEU A 110 2.34 -12.14 -2.30
CA LEU A 110 1.68 -11.74 -3.53
C LEU A 110 2.68 -11.17 -4.55
N LEU A 111 3.59 -10.29 -4.12
CA LEU A 111 4.59 -9.74 -5.01
C LEU A 111 5.57 -10.81 -5.53
N GLN A 112 5.93 -11.79 -4.69
CA GLN A 112 6.75 -12.93 -5.12
C GLN A 112 6.04 -13.76 -6.18
N TYR A 113 4.76 -14.06 -5.97
CA TYR A 113 3.94 -14.77 -6.95
C TYR A 113 3.86 -14.00 -8.27
N LEU A 114 3.52 -12.72 -8.23
CA LEU A 114 3.43 -11.86 -9.42
C LEU A 114 4.78 -11.72 -10.14
N ALA A 115 5.88 -11.60 -9.38
CA ALA A 115 7.22 -11.51 -9.96
C ALA A 115 7.56 -12.75 -10.79
N LYS A 116 7.26 -13.93 -10.28
CA LYS A 116 7.46 -15.18 -11.00
C LYS A 116 6.59 -15.27 -12.26
N GLN A 117 5.35 -14.87 -12.19
CA GLN A 117 4.44 -14.89 -13.34
C GLN A 117 4.88 -13.94 -14.46
N VAL A 118 5.37 -12.75 -14.09
CA VAL A 118 5.71 -11.69 -15.06
C VAL A 118 7.14 -11.80 -15.58
N TYR A 119 8.09 -12.14 -14.70
CA TYR A 119 9.53 -12.09 -14.98
C TYR A 119 10.25 -13.44 -14.92
N GLY A 120 9.51 -14.54 -14.60
CA GLY A 120 10.05 -15.90 -14.52
C GLY A 120 10.47 -16.29 -13.09
N GLU A 121 10.75 -17.59 -12.92
CA GLU A 121 10.95 -18.25 -11.61
C GLU A 121 12.03 -17.62 -10.71
N GLN A 122 13.07 -17.02 -11.31
CA GLN A 122 14.17 -16.39 -10.58
C GLN A 122 13.87 -14.93 -10.17
N ALA A 123 12.69 -14.42 -10.51
CA ALA A 123 12.35 -13.05 -10.21
C ALA A 123 12.08 -12.84 -8.71
N LYS A 124 12.48 -11.68 -8.22
CA LYS A 124 12.36 -11.26 -6.82
C LYS A 124 11.16 -10.33 -6.62
N PRO A 125 10.56 -10.32 -5.42
CA PRO A 125 9.35 -9.50 -5.14
C PRO A 125 9.58 -8.01 -5.36
N TYR A 126 10.77 -7.49 -5.13
CA TYR A 126 11.08 -6.07 -5.33
C TYR A 126 10.89 -5.60 -6.78
N ARG A 127 10.93 -6.48 -7.79
CA ARG A 127 10.67 -6.09 -9.18
C ARG A 127 9.24 -5.61 -9.40
N ILE A 128 8.28 -6.29 -8.78
CA ILE A 128 6.87 -5.86 -8.80
C ILE A 128 6.69 -4.61 -7.93
N GLU A 129 7.34 -4.54 -6.77
CA GLU A 129 7.30 -3.35 -5.91
C GLU A 129 7.78 -2.11 -6.67
N MET A 130 8.93 -2.18 -7.35
CA MET A 130 9.46 -1.08 -8.15
C MET A 130 8.51 -0.68 -9.30
N LEU A 131 7.88 -1.65 -9.96
CA LEU A 131 6.87 -1.39 -10.99
C LEU A 131 5.69 -0.62 -10.40
N LEU A 132 5.08 -1.14 -9.32
CA LEU A 132 3.95 -0.52 -8.63
C LEU A 132 4.28 0.89 -8.13
N PHE A 133 5.48 1.06 -7.57
CA PHE A 133 5.97 2.35 -7.11
C PHE A 133 6.10 3.35 -8.27
N GLY A 134 6.65 2.92 -9.41
CA GLY A 134 6.90 3.77 -10.57
C GLY A 134 5.61 4.23 -11.27
N ILE A 135 4.57 3.38 -11.33
CA ILE A 135 3.32 3.70 -12.02
C ILE A 135 2.33 4.50 -11.15
N ALA A 136 2.58 4.66 -9.85
CA ALA A 136 1.61 5.23 -8.91
C ALA A 136 1.14 6.63 -9.29
N THR A 137 2.08 7.55 -9.54
CA THR A 137 1.79 8.96 -9.83
C THR A 137 1.52 9.24 -11.30
N THR A 138 1.73 8.29 -12.16
CA THR A 138 1.53 8.42 -13.60
C THR A 138 0.28 7.65 -14.04
N TRP A 139 0.45 6.38 -14.32
CA TRP A 139 -0.60 5.56 -14.89
C TRP A 139 -1.79 5.36 -13.93
N ILE A 140 -1.54 5.06 -12.66
CA ILE A 140 -2.62 4.82 -11.68
C ILE A 140 -3.44 6.09 -11.45
N CYS A 141 -2.77 7.25 -11.23
CA CYS A 141 -3.48 8.52 -11.08
C CYS A 141 -4.31 8.88 -12.31
N ALA A 142 -3.75 8.70 -13.52
CA ALA A 142 -4.48 8.97 -14.76
C ALA A 142 -5.69 8.03 -14.94
N ASP A 143 -5.54 6.77 -14.60
CA ASP A 143 -6.62 5.78 -14.67
C ASP A 143 -7.74 6.08 -13.66
N MET A 144 -7.38 6.52 -12.44
CA MET A 144 -8.35 6.98 -11.45
C MET A 144 -9.12 8.20 -11.93
N ASP A 145 -8.43 9.21 -12.46
CA ASP A 145 -9.05 10.45 -12.95
C ASP A 145 -10.04 10.20 -14.10
N GLN A 146 -9.83 9.17 -14.89
CA GLN A 146 -10.78 8.76 -15.95
C GLN A 146 -12.05 8.09 -15.41
N LEU A 147 -11.93 7.37 -14.29
CA LEU A 147 -13.05 6.61 -13.73
C LEU A 147 -13.84 7.40 -12.68
N ILE A 148 -13.19 8.32 -11.99
CA ILE A 148 -13.80 9.10 -10.92
C ILE A 148 -14.27 10.44 -11.49
N LYS A 149 -15.56 10.54 -11.75
CA LYS A 149 -16.23 11.79 -12.12
C LYS A 149 -16.93 12.34 -10.90
N PHE A 150 -16.49 13.49 -10.40
CA PHE A 150 -17.23 14.26 -9.42
C PHE A 150 -18.17 15.20 -10.14
N ASP A 151 -19.47 14.95 -10.10
CA ASP A 151 -20.49 15.93 -10.49
C ASP A 151 -20.58 16.99 -9.37
N CYS A 152 -19.84 18.07 -9.52
CA CYS A 152 -20.08 19.27 -8.72
C CYS A 152 -21.39 19.91 -9.18
N LEU A 153 -22.50 19.54 -8.59
CA LEU A 153 -23.74 20.29 -8.70
C LEU A 153 -23.51 21.66 -8.06
N ARG A 154 -23.17 22.66 -8.86
CA ARG A 154 -23.33 24.06 -8.47
C ARG A 154 -24.84 24.27 -8.28
N ASN A 155 -25.28 24.36 -7.03
CA ASN A 155 -26.60 24.90 -6.75
C ASN A 155 -26.63 26.33 -7.29
N GLN A 156 -27.23 26.50 -8.47
CA GLN A 156 -27.52 27.82 -9.04
C GLN A 156 -28.69 28.52 -8.33
N ASP A 157 -29.23 27.93 -7.26
CA ASP A 157 -30.45 28.40 -6.61
C ASP A 157 -30.24 29.37 -5.42
N PHE A 158 -29.04 29.96 -5.27
CA PHE A 158 -28.80 31.00 -4.27
C PHE A 158 -28.84 32.43 -4.82
N GLN A 159 -29.46 32.66 -5.97
CA GLN A 159 -29.76 34.01 -6.44
C GLN A 159 -31.26 34.17 -6.66
N THR A 160 -32.00 34.35 -5.61
CA THR A 160 -33.23 35.20 -5.53
C THR A 160 -33.87 35.02 -4.16
N ALA A 161 -33.53 35.87 -3.23
CA ALA A 161 -34.37 36.38 -2.15
C ALA A 161 -33.79 37.69 -1.68
#